data_f670dc92d60a2c2bc4335e36b7156f46
#
_entry.id   f670dc92d60a2c2bc4335e36b7156f46
#
_cell.length_a   1.000
_cell.length_b   1.000
_cell.length_c   1.000
_cell.angle_alpha   90.00
_cell.angle_beta   90.00
_cell.angle_gamma   90.00
#
_symmetry.space_group_name_H-M   'P 1'
#
loop_
_entity.id
_entity.type
_entity.pdbx_description
1 polymer ?
#
loop_
_entity_poly.entity_id
_entity_poly.type
_entity_poly.pdbx_seq_one_letter_code
_entity_poly.pdbx_strand_id
1 'polypeptide(L)'
;MLNDLYSFSVPVFLRGHAVLSELLRKGEAHAASNKITPSVLLTARLFPDMFSLTGQVQAACDTAKRATARLVGVEPPRFEDNEATFEELYARIQRTSEFVEKFQADAFRDADTRKIELKMSAGVVSLTAEKYLTRFALPNFYFHVTTAYDILRHNGVTLGKRDYLGKLSQGAS
;
A
#
# COMPACT_ATOMS: atom_id res chain seq x y z
N MET A 1 -22.51 1.88 -11.67
CA MET A 1 -21.54 2.81 -11.06
C MET A 1 -21.20 2.50 -9.60
N LEU A 2 -22.13 2.04 -8.75
CA LEU A 2 -21.85 1.70 -7.33
C LEU A 2 -20.80 0.59 -7.12
N ASN A 3 -20.63 -0.33 -8.06
CA ASN A 3 -19.62 -1.41 -7.97
C ASN A 3 -18.19 -0.95 -8.30
N ASP A 4 -18.03 0.22 -8.93
CA ASP A 4 -16.73 0.62 -9.46
C ASP A 4 -15.77 1.08 -8.36
N LEU A 5 -16.23 1.88 -7.39
CA LEU A 5 -15.36 2.37 -6.30
C LEU A 5 -14.86 1.23 -5.40
N TYR A 6 -15.70 0.25 -5.07
CA TYR A 6 -15.28 -0.94 -4.35
C TYR A 6 -14.29 -1.75 -5.18
N SER A 7 -14.65 -2.09 -6.43
CA SER A 7 -13.85 -2.96 -7.31
C SER A 7 -12.48 -2.37 -7.63
N PHE A 8 -12.37 -1.04 -7.70
CA PHE A 8 -11.11 -0.34 -7.95
C PHE A 8 -10.37 0.11 -6.68
N SER A 9 -10.86 -0.21 -5.50
CA SER A 9 -10.20 0.13 -4.23
C SER A 9 -9.83 -1.10 -3.40
N VAL A 10 -10.78 -1.73 -2.72
CA VAL A 10 -10.51 -2.82 -1.78
C VAL A 10 -9.71 -3.96 -2.41
N PRO A 11 -10.16 -4.62 -3.51
CA PRO A 11 -9.40 -5.70 -4.12
C PRO A 11 -8.03 -5.26 -4.64
N VAL A 12 -7.91 -4.01 -5.10
CA VAL A 12 -6.66 -3.44 -5.61
C VAL A 12 -5.65 -3.26 -4.48
N PHE A 13 -6.07 -2.69 -3.34
CA PHE A 13 -5.21 -2.52 -2.18
C PHE A 13 -4.77 -3.87 -1.59
N LEU A 14 -5.70 -4.81 -1.43
CA LEU A 14 -5.38 -6.16 -0.92
C LEU A 14 -4.38 -6.89 -1.82
N ARG A 15 -4.55 -6.80 -3.14
CA ARG A 15 -3.58 -7.35 -4.09
C ARG A 15 -2.21 -6.69 -3.95
N GLY A 16 -2.15 -5.36 -3.86
CA GLY A 16 -0.90 -4.64 -3.67
C GLY A 16 -0.21 -4.99 -2.36
N HIS A 17 -0.95 -5.21 -1.27
CA HIS A 17 -0.43 -5.70 0.00
C HIS A 17 0.15 -7.12 -0.12
N ALA A 18 -0.52 -8.02 -0.84
CA ALA A 18 0.00 -9.36 -1.09
C ALA A 18 1.31 -9.32 -1.89
N VAL A 19 1.38 -8.48 -2.93
CA VAL A 19 2.62 -8.24 -3.69
C VAL A 19 3.72 -7.70 -2.77
N LEU A 20 3.42 -6.69 -1.97
CA LEU A 20 4.39 -6.07 -1.06
C LEU A 20 4.96 -7.08 -0.05
N SER A 21 4.10 -7.95 0.51
CA SER A 21 4.54 -9.03 1.38
C SER A 21 5.48 -10.01 0.69
N GLU A 22 5.20 -10.39 -0.57
CA GLU A 22 6.09 -11.28 -1.33
C GLU A 22 7.43 -10.62 -1.66
N LEU A 23 7.44 -9.33 -2.00
CA LEU A 23 8.66 -8.56 -2.22
C LEU A 23 9.53 -8.53 -0.97
N LEU A 24 8.92 -8.29 0.19
CA LEU A 24 9.61 -8.29 1.49
C LEU A 24 10.17 -9.68 1.83
N ARG A 25 9.41 -10.78 1.60
CA ARG A 25 9.92 -12.14 1.82
C ARG A 25 11.16 -12.44 1.00
N LYS A 26 11.19 -12.03 -0.27
CA LYS A 26 12.36 -12.16 -1.12
C LYS A 26 13.53 -11.30 -0.63
N GLY A 27 13.26 -10.11 -0.11
CA GLY A 27 14.24 -9.24 0.52
C GLY A 27 14.85 -9.86 1.76
N GLU A 28 14.02 -10.40 2.65
CA GLU A 28 14.45 -11.09 3.87
C GLU A 28 15.30 -12.34 3.56
N ALA A 29 14.83 -13.18 2.62
CA ALA A 29 15.57 -14.36 2.17
C ALA A 29 16.92 -13.97 1.53
N HIS A 30 16.99 -12.90 0.75
CA HIS A 30 18.22 -12.37 0.19
C HIS A 30 19.19 -11.91 1.28
N ALA A 31 18.70 -11.18 2.28
CA ALA A 31 19.52 -10.75 3.41
C ALA A 31 20.11 -11.96 4.16
N ALA A 32 19.27 -12.95 4.47
CA ALA A 32 19.71 -14.17 5.15
C ALA A 32 20.78 -14.96 4.36
N SER A 33 20.54 -15.18 3.05
CA SER A 33 21.44 -15.94 2.18
C SER A 33 22.79 -15.25 1.97
N ASN A 34 22.83 -13.92 1.99
CA ASN A 34 24.04 -13.13 1.78
C ASN A 34 24.66 -12.62 3.09
N LYS A 35 24.13 -13.04 4.24
CA LYS A 35 24.60 -12.62 5.58
C LYS A 35 24.55 -11.08 5.74
N ILE A 36 23.54 -10.44 5.15
CA ILE A 36 23.28 -9.01 5.27
C ILE A 36 22.39 -8.80 6.49
N THR A 37 22.76 -7.87 7.36
CA THR A 37 21.91 -7.48 8.48
C THR A 37 20.59 -6.92 7.95
N PRO A 38 19.40 -7.38 8.40
CA PRO A 38 18.11 -6.94 7.90
C PRO A 38 17.90 -5.43 7.86
N SER A 39 18.42 -4.70 8.85
CA SER A 39 18.34 -3.25 8.93
C SER A 39 18.96 -2.53 7.73
N VAL A 40 19.96 -3.14 7.06
CA VAL A 40 20.58 -2.57 5.85
C VAL A 40 19.54 -2.42 4.74
N LEU A 41 18.71 -3.43 4.51
CA LEU A 41 17.62 -3.34 3.52
C LEU A 41 16.48 -2.46 4.02
N LEU A 42 16.09 -2.60 5.29
CA LEU A 42 14.95 -1.87 5.87
C LEU A 42 15.16 -0.35 5.88
N THR A 43 16.40 0.09 6.06
CA THR A 43 16.77 1.51 6.06
C THR A 43 17.23 2.03 4.69
N ALA A 44 17.42 1.13 3.71
CA ALA A 44 17.81 1.51 2.34
C ALA A 44 16.75 2.40 1.68
N ARG A 45 17.21 3.35 0.87
CA ARG A 45 16.39 4.30 0.11
C ARG A 45 17.02 4.60 -1.24
N LEU A 46 16.24 5.02 -2.22
CA LEU A 46 16.76 5.36 -3.55
C LEU A 46 17.51 6.70 -3.56
N PHE A 47 17.08 7.66 -2.75
CA PHE A 47 17.69 8.96 -2.64
C PHE A 47 17.59 9.49 -1.20
N PRO A 48 18.52 10.35 -0.73
CA PRO A 48 18.56 10.80 0.67
C PRO A 48 17.29 11.41 1.24
N ASP A 49 16.46 12.07 0.42
CA ASP A 49 15.20 12.71 0.83
C ASP A 49 13.97 11.82 0.63
N MET A 50 14.13 10.62 0.09
CA MET A 50 13.05 9.63 -0.06
C MET A 50 12.89 8.77 1.19
N PHE A 51 11.69 8.24 1.40
CA PHE A 51 11.44 7.25 2.44
C PHE A 51 12.30 6.00 2.24
N SER A 52 12.73 5.40 3.35
CA SER A 52 13.35 4.08 3.37
C SER A 52 12.36 2.98 2.98
N LEU A 53 12.84 1.75 2.76
CA LEU A 53 11.98 0.58 2.52
C LEU A 53 10.87 0.48 3.56
N THR A 54 11.21 0.58 4.86
CA THR A 54 10.23 0.61 5.95
C THR A 54 9.20 1.71 5.75
N GLY A 55 9.64 2.94 5.48
CA GLY A 55 8.74 4.07 5.26
C GLY A 55 7.87 3.92 4.01
N GLN A 56 8.35 3.25 2.94
CA GLN A 56 7.53 2.95 1.77
C GLN A 56 6.39 1.98 2.10
N VAL A 57 6.68 0.94 2.88
CA VAL A 57 5.66 -0.02 3.34
C VAL A 57 4.62 0.66 4.23
N GLN A 58 5.06 1.47 5.18
CA GLN A 58 4.19 2.27 6.07
C GLN A 58 3.27 3.17 5.26
N ALA A 59 3.82 3.91 4.30
CA ALA A 59 3.06 4.84 3.46
C ALA A 59 2.07 4.13 2.53
N ALA A 60 2.42 2.96 1.97
CA ALA A 60 1.50 2.13 1.19
C ALA A 60 0.31 1.66 2.05
N CYS A 61 0.58 1.12 3.24
CA CYS A 61 -0.44 0.68 4.19
C CYS A 61 -1.34 1.85 4.61
N ASP A 62 -0.77 2.99 4.94
CA ASP A 62 -1.51 4.19 5.35
C ASP A 62 -2.38 4.74 4.21
N THR A 63 -1.89 4.67 2.98
CA THR A 63 -2.67 5.10 1.81
C THR A 63 -3.89 4.21 1.62
N ALA A 64 -3.74 2.89 1.64
CA ALA A 64 -4.84 1.95 1.49
C ALA A 64 -5.89 2.11 2.61
N LYS A 65 -5.43 2.16 3.85
CA LYS A 65 -6.26 2.34 5.06
C LYS A 65 -7.08 3.63 5.02
N ARG A 66 -6.40 4.76 4.78
CA ARG A 66 -7.03 6.08 4.73
C ARG A 66 -7.96 6.23 3.52
N ALA A 67 -7.58 5.64 2.37
CA ALA A 67 -8.42 5.67 1.18
C ALA A 67 -9.73 4.92 1.42
N THR A 68 -9.67 3.69 1.89
CA THR A 68 -10.86 2.90 2.21
C THR A 68 -11.75 3.62 3.22
N ALA A 69 -11.17 4.10 4.33
CA ALA A 69 -11.90 4.82 5.37
C ALA A 69 -12.65 6.06 4.84
N ARG A 70 -11.99 6.86 4.01
CA ARG A 70 -12.61 8.05 3.39
C ARG A 70 -13.73 7.70 2.43
N LEU A 71 -13.56 6.63 1.62
CA LEU A 71 -14.56 6.18 0.68
C LEU A 71 -15.82 5.67 1.38
N VAL A 72 -15.67 4.96 2.50
CA VAL A 72 -16.82 4.44 3.28
C VAL A 72 -17.31 5.40 4.35
N GLY A 73 -16.57 6.48 4.64
CA GLY A 73 -16.97 7.52 5.60
C GLY A 73 -16.78 7.14 7.07
N VAL A 74 -15.67 6.44 7.37
CA VAL A 74 -15.28 6.07 8.75
C VAL A 74 -13.91 6.64 9.10
N GLU A 75 -13.58 6.71 10.39
CA GLU A 75 -12.23 7.04 10.83
C GLU A 75 -11.29 5.85 10.70
N PRO A 76 -10.10 6.03 10.11
CA PRO A 76 -9.11 4.95 10.02
C PRO A 76 -8.45 4.72 11.37
N PRO A 77 -8.08 3.47 11.72
CA PRO A 77 -7.29 3.20 12.92
C PRO A 77 -5.92 3.88 12.82
N ARG A 78 -5.38 4.29 13.98
CA ARG A 78 -4.02 4.83 14.08
C ARG A 78 -3.04 3.69 14.27
N PHE A 79 -1.99 3.68 13.49
CA PHE A 79 -0.84 2.79 13.66
C PHE A 79 0.40 3.65 13.89
N GLU A 80 1.24 3.24 14.83
CA GLU A 80 2.53 3.87 15.04
C GLU A 80 3.52 3.43 13.97
N ASP A 81 4.41 4.34 13.55
CA ASP A 81 5.42 4.09 12.52
C ASP A 81 6.74 3.71 13.20
N ASN A 82 6.76 2.58 13.90
CA ASN A 82 7.88 2.11 14.72
C ASN A 82 8.44 0.74 14.29
N GLU A 83 8.03 0.23 13.12
CA GLU A 83 8.50 -1.04 12.61
C GLU A 83 10.00 -1.00 12.32
N ALA A 84 10.74 -1.97 12.88
CA ALA A 84 12.20 -2.12 12.77
C ALA A 84 12.62 -3.47 12.17
N THR A 85 11.68 -4.39 11.95
CA THR A 85 11.93 -5.74 11.45
C THR A 85 10.98 -6.09 10.28
N PHE A 86 11.36 -7.11 9.49
CA PHE A 86 10.48 -7.64 8.45
C PHE A 86 9.18 -8.20 9.04
N GLU A 87 9.26 -8.88 10.18
CA GLU A 87 8.09 -9.43 10.87
C GLU A 87 7.08 -8.35 11.26
N GLU A 88 7.55 -7.23 11.80
CA GLU A 88 6.70 -6.09 12.15
C GLU A 88 6.05 -5.45 10.92
N LEU A 89 6.77 -5.40 9.78
CA LEU A 89 6.19 -4.95 8.52
C LEU A 89 5.12 -5.92 7.99
N TYR A 90 5.31 -7.23 8.09
CA TYR A 90 4.27 -8.20 7.75
C TYR A 90 3.03 -8.01 8.64
N ALA A 91 3.23 -7.84 9.94
CA ALA A 91 2.13 -7.59 10.87
C ALA A 91 1.38 -6.29 10.53
N ARG A 92 2.10 -5.24 10.11
CA ARG A 92 1.47 -3.98 9.66
C ARG A 92 0.62 -4.18 8.41
N ILE A 93 1.17 -4.87 7.38
CA ILE A 93 0.44 -5.17 6.14
C ILE A 93 -0.80 -6.00 6.46
N GLN A 94 -0.68 -7.00 7.31
CA GLN A 94 -1.80 -7.86 7.70
C GLN A 94 -2.90 -7.06 8.40
N ARG A 95 -2.58 -6.30 9.46
CA ARG A 95 -3.56 -5.45 10.18
C ARG A 95 -4.26 -4.46 9.25
N THR A 96 -3.52 -3.91 8.28
CA THR A 96 -4.09 -2.99 7.29
C THR A 96 -5.03 -3.72 6.34
N SER A 97 -4.65 -4.92 5.87
CA SER A 97 -5.48 -5.74 4.99
C SER A 97 -6.77 -6.17 5.68
N GLU A 98 -6.69 -6.61 6.93
CA GLU A 98 -7.86 -6.95 7.75
C GLU A 98 -8.82 -5.77 7.92
N PHE A 99 -8.29 -4.55 8.10
CA PHE A 99 -9.13 -3.35 8.15
C PHE A 99 -9.81 -3.07 6.82
N VAL A 100 -9.08 -3.15 5.71
CA VAL A 100 -9.59 -2.87 4.36
C VAL A 100 -10.63 -3.93 3.94
N GLU A 101 -10.39 -5.19 4.23
CA GLU A 101 -11.25 -6.34 3.86
C GLU A 101 -12.61 -6.34 4.58
N LYS A 102 -12.73 -5.66 5.72
CA LYS A 102 -14.01 -5.53 6.44
C LYS A 102 -15.11 -4.87 5.60
N PHE A 103 -14.74 -4.05 4.62
CA PHE A 103 -15.69 -3.25 3.85
C PHE A 103 -16.01 -3.92 2.52
N GLN A 104 -17.26 -4.36 2.39
CA GLN A 104 -17.81 -4.93 1.17
C GLN A 104 -18.47 -3.87 0.30
N ALA A 105 -18.91 -4.22 -0.90
CA ALA A 105 -19.46 -3.28 -1.89
C ALA A 105 -20.62 -2.41 -1.37
N ASP A 106 -21.42 -2.93 -0.42
CA ASP A 106 -22.53 -2.22 0.18
C ASP A 106 -22.09 -1.03 1.05
N ALA A 107 -20.89 -1.07 1.64
CA ALA A 107 -20.32 0.03 2.41
C ALA A 107 -19.99 1.26 1.53
N PHE A 108 -19.91 1.07 0.22
CA PHE A 108 -19.59 2.13 -0.76
C PHE A 108 -20.82 2.79 -1.41
N ARG A 109 -22.05 2.46 -0.98
CA ARG A 109 -23.29 2.96 -1.60
C ARG A 109 -23.36 4.47 -1.69
N ASP A 110 -22.94 5.18 -0.63
CA ASP A 110 -23.01 6.63 -0.56
C ASP A 110 -21.67 7.31 -0.89
N ALA A 111 -20.69 6.55 -1.37
CA ALA A 111 -19.36 7.08 -1.65
C ALA A 111 -19.41 8.17 -2.73
N ASP A 112 -20.24 8.00 -3.77
CA ASP A 112 -20.35 8.97 -4.88
C ASP A 112 -20.84 10.36 -4.43
N THR A 113 -21.58 10.43 -3.32
CA THR A 113 -22.10 11.68 -2.77
C THR A 113 -21.10 12.39 -1.86
N ARG A 114 -20.03 11.70 -1.44
CA ARG A 114 -19.04 12.23 -0.50
C ARG A 114 -18.07 13.17 -1.18
N LYS A 115 -17.85 14.31 -0.52
CA LYS A 115 -16.71 15.19 -0.81
C LYS A 115 -15.56 14.81 0.12
N ILE A 116 -14.41 14.50 -0.46
CA ILE A 116 -13.20 14.13 0.28
C ILE A 116 -12.25 15.31 0.27
N GLU A 117 -11.96 15.83 1.45
CA GLU A 117 -11.07 16.95 1.63
C GLU A 117 -9.64 16.47 1.91
N LEU A 118 -8.69 16.99 1.15
CA LEU A 118 -7.26 16.78 1.34
C LEU A 118 -6.61 18.08 1.78
N LYS A 119 -5.96 18.04 2.93
CA LYS A 119 -5.10 19.15 3.38
C LYS A 119 -3.76 19.02 2.67
N MET A 120 -3.47 19.96 1.77
CA MET A 120 -2.22 20.06 1.05
C MET A 120 -1.44 21.29 1.52
N SER A 121 -0.15 21.38 1.20
CA SER A 121 0.67 22.57 1.53
C SER A 121 0.11 23.87 0.97
N ALA A 122 -0.58 23.81 -0.17
CA ALA A 122 -1.20 24.95 -0.84
C ALA A 122 -2.64 25.23 -0.39
N GLY A 123 -3.20 24.48 0.59
CA GLY A 123 -4.57 24.65 1.06
C GLY A 123 -5.38 23.34 1.04
N VAL A 124 -6.70 23.44 1.17
CA VAL A 124 -7.61 22.30 1.15
C VAL A 124 -8.14 22.07 -0.26
N VAL A 125 -8.01 20.86 -0.75
CA VAL A 125 -8.56 20.41 -2.04
C VAL A 125 -9.76 19.50 -1.77
N SER A 126 -10.93 19.83 -2.32
CA SER A 126 -12.13 18.99 -2.23
C SER A 126 -12.33 18.21 -3.53
N LEU A 127 -12.42 16.89 -3.42
CA LEU A 127 -12.55 15.96 -4.54
C LEU A 127 -13.81 15.10 -4.39
N THR A 128 -14.39 14.66 -5.51
CA THR A 128 -15.32 13.52 -5.50
C THR A 128 -14.57 12.25 -5.16
N ALA A 129 -15.27 11.23 -4.66
CA ALA A 129 -14.67 9.92 -4.31
C ALA A 129 -13.92 9.30 -5.50
N GLU A 130 -14.49 9.36 -6.71
CA GLU A 130 -13.84 8.86 -7.93
C GLU A 130 -12.52 9.60 -8.21
N LYS A 131 -12.55 10.95 -8.20
CA LYS A 131 -11.33 11.76 -8.44
C LYS A 131 -10.29 11.54 -7.36
N TYR A 132 -10.73 11.41 -6.11
CA TYR A 132 -9.83 11.08 -5.00
C TYR A 132 -9.14 9.73 -5.22
N LEU A 133 -9.93 8.68 -5.53
CA LEU A 133 -9.40 7.34 -5.76
C LEU A 133 -8.43 7.31 -6.94
N THR A 134 -8.86 7.84 -8.10
CA THR A 134 -8.11 7.71 -9.36
C THR A 134 -6.92 8.66 -9.49
N ARG A 135 -7.01 9.88 -8.92
CA ARG A 135 -5.98 10.91 -9.09
C ARG A 135 -5.03 11.04 -7.90
N PHE A 136 -5.42 10.50 -6.74
CA PHE A 136 -4.60 10.60 -5.54
C PHE A 136 -4.30 9.24 -4.90
N ALA A 137 -5.31 8.49 -4.46
CA ALA A 137 -5.09 7.31 -3.64
C ALA A 137 -4.36 6.19 -4.40
N LEU A 138 -4.83 5.80 -5.59
CA LEU A 138 -4.18 4.75 -6.38
C LEU A 138 -2.77 5.16 -6.87
N PRO A 139 -2.55 6.35 -7.45
CA PRO A 139 -1.21 6.79 -7.82
C PRO A 139 -0.24 6.79 -6.63
N ASN A 140 -0.68 7.30 -5.47
CA ASN A 140 0.13 7.34 -4.26
C ASN A 140 0.45 5.93 -3.74
N PHE A 141 -0.53 5.04 -3.72
CA PHE A 141 -0.35 3.65 -3.32
C PHE A 141 0.68 2.93 -4.19
N TYR A 142 0.50 3.01 -5.51
CA TYR A 142 1.41 2.36 -6.45
C TYR A 142 2.80 2.99 -6.45
N PHE A 143 2.92 4.29 -6.23
CA PHE A 143 4.22 4.94 -6.05
C PHE A 143 5.01 4.27 -4.92
N HIS A 144 4.40 4.07 -3.75
CA HIS A 144 5.06 3.45 -2.62
C HIS A 144 5.37 1.97 -2.83
N VAL A 145 4.45 1.19 -3.42
CA VAL A 145 4.68 -0.23 -3.75
C VAL A 145 5.80 -0.38 -4.79
N THR A 146 5.82 0.47 -5.81
CA THR A 146 6.86 0.45 -6.86
C THR A 146 8.21 0.87 -6.27
N THR A 147 8.24 1.91 -5.46
CA THR A 147 9.49 2.36 -4.83
C THR A 147 10.05 1.30 -3.88
N ALA A 148 9.21 0.57 -3.14
CA ALA A 148 9.66 -0.56 -2.32
C ALA A 148 10.29 -1.67 -3.19
N TYR A 149 9.66 -2.02 -4.33
CA TYR A 149 10.24 -2.94 -5.31
C TYR A 149 11.60 -2.42 -5.81
N ASP A 150 11.70 -1.15 -6.17
CA ASP A 150 12.90 -0.55 -6.72
C ASP A 150 14.05 -0.52 -5.70
N ILE A 151 13.75 -0.22 -4.43
CA ILE A 151 14.73 -0.27 -3.34
C ILE A 151 15.29 -1.69 -3.21
N LEU A 152 14.45 -2.70 -3.13
CA LEU A 152 14.88 -4.09 -3.02
C LEU A 152 15.67 -4.54 -4.25
N ARG A 153 15.19 -4.21 -5.44
CA ARG A 153 15.87 -4.54 -6.71
C ARG A 153 17.24 -3.89 -6.80
N HIS A 154 17.34 -2.60 -6.45
CA HIS A 154 18.59 -1.84 -6.44
C HIS A 154 19.62 -2.40 -5.45
N ASN A 155 19.16 -2.96 -4.34
CA ASN A 155 20.01 -3.62 -3.34
C ASN A 155 20.32 -5.09 -3.64
N GLY A 156 20.11 -5.55 -4.89
CA GLY A 156 20.56 -6.85 -5.36
C GLY A 156 19.56 -7.99 -5.14
N VAL A 157 18.36 -7.73 -4.60
CA VAL A 157 17.32 -8.76 -4.48
C VAL A 157 16.88 -9.21 -5.87
N THR A 158 16.88 -10.52 -6.12
CA THR A 158 16.46 -11.09 -7.41
C THR A 158 14.94 -10.96 -7.57
N LEU A 159 14.52 -9.87 -8.19
CA LEU A 159 13.14 -9.51 -8.49
C LEU A 159 12.97 -9.24 -9.99
N GLY A 160 11.77 -9.46 -10.50
CA GLY A 160 11.38 -9.10 -11.84
C GLY A 160 9.96 -8.55 -11.89
N LYS A 161 9.53 -8.05 -13.05
CA LYS A 161 8.18 -7.51 -13.24
C LYS A 161 7.07 -8.48 -12.80
N ARG A 162 7.30 -9.79 -12.95
CA ARG A 162 6.33 -10.82 -12.52
C ARG A 162 6.10 -10.82 -11.01
N ASP A 163 7.11 -10.53 -10.22
CA ASP A 163 6.98 -10.43 -8.76
C ASP A 163 6.13 -9.21 -8.37
N TYR A 164 6.31 -8.10 -9.08
CA TYR A 164 5.50 -6.90 -8.89
C TYR A 164 4.05 -7.08 -9.35
N LEU A 165 3.83 -7.74 -10.48
CA LEU A 165 2.46 -8.02 -10.96
C LEU A 165 1.74 -9.05 -10.07
N GLY A 166 2.49 -9.88 -9.35
CA GLY A 166 1.92 -10.95 -8.53
C GLY A 166 1.27 -12.07 -9.37
N LYS A 167 0.62 -13.00 -8.67
CA LYS A 167 -0.15 -14.05 -9.34
C LYS A 167 -1.41 -13.43 -9.94
N LEU A 168 -1.57 -13.53 -11.24
CA LEU A 168 -2.85 -13.29 -11.89
C LEU A 168 -3.68 -14.55 -11.63
N SER A 169 -4.51 -14.54 -10.57
CA SER A 169 -5.54 -15.57 -10.44
C SER A 169 -6.40 -15.48 -11.70
N GLN A 170 -6.46 -16.55 -12.47
CA GLN A 170 -7.52 -16.69 -13.46
C GLN A 170 -8.83 -16.58 -12.66
N GLY A 171 -9.58 -15.52 -12.89
CA GLY A 171 -10.88 -15.34 -12.28
C GLY A 171 -11.69 -16.60 -12.57
N ALA A 172 -12.28 -17.18 -11.53
CA ALA A 172 -13.34 -18.10 -11.74
C ALA A 172 -14.41 -17.35 -12.56
N SER A 173 -14.54 -17.77 -13.81
CA SER A 173 -15.62 -17.40 -14.72
C SER A 173 -16.96 -17.87 -14.19
#